data_4f1f5dc756e2af2e40764089e1476648
#
_entry.id   4f1f5dc756e2af2e40764089e1476648
#
_cell.length_a   1.000
_cell.length_b   1.000
_cell.length_c   1.000
_cell.angle_alpha   90.00
_cell.angle_beta   90.00
_cell.angle_gamma   90.00
#
_symmetry.space_group_name_H-M   'P 1'
#
loop_
_entity.id
_entity.type
_entity.pdbx_description
1 polymer ?
#
loop_
_entity_poly.entity_id
_entity_poly.type
_entity_poly.pdbx_seq_one_letter_code
_entity_poly.pdbx_strand_id
1 'polypeptide(L)'
;MKRLLRGLAVSIFALGSIASASAEGLIRISEQFGTLYIPFHILRDQKLIEKHGKALGLDITVEWHKLSGGSAVNDALLSGSIDIASAGIGPFLTAWDRTKGAVKIIGAFGAQPSYLLTNKANIKSLKDFGPNDRIATPAAGVSVQARTLQIAAEKEFGEGNHGKLDANQVTLPHPDATAALLSGSTEITAHLSNSPFQEQALKDPKIHKIWSSYDVLGGPITPTLAYSTIKFHDENPKTFKAFFLAFQEATEIAAKDRKLAADTYVKIEKSKLDPAFVLEVISNPEVQFTLVPLNTEKFAKFLYKTGAIKTNPGSWKDYTFSELHEQPGS
;
A
#
# COMPACT_ATOMS: atom_id res chain seq x y z
N MET A 1 -86.28 -16.84 -3.36
CA MET A 1 -85.10 -16.67 -4.21
C MET A 1 -84.10 -15.78 -3.41
N LYS A 2 -83.11 -16.39 -2.78
CA LYS A 2 -82.12 -15.72 -1.91
C LYS A 2 -80.82 -15.64 -2.68
N ARG A 3 -80.31 -14.42 -2.97
CA ARG A 3 -78.99 -14.16 -3.59
C ARG A 3 -77.95 -14.09 -2.48
N LEU A 4 -76.98 -14.99 -2.49
CA LEU A 4 -75.76 -14.96 -1.68
C LEU A 4 -74.74 -14.07 -2.37
N LEU A 5 -74.34 -12.95 -1.75
CA LEU A 5 -73.12 -12.22 -2.10
C LEU A 5 -71.96 -12.88 -1.38
N ARG A 6 -70.96 -13.36 -2.17
CA ARG A 6 -69.66 -13.78 -1.67
C ARG A 6 -68.71 -12.58 -1.78
N GLY A 7 -68.30 -12.07 -0.62
CA GLY A 7 -67.23 -11.07 -0.52
C GLY A 7 -65.87 -11.74 -0.67
N LEU A 8 -65.09 -11.29 -1.64
CA LEU A 8 -63.73 -11.73 -1.89
C LEU A 8 -62.77 -10.79 -1.10
N ALA A 9 -62.23 -11.29 0.00
CA ALA A 9 -61.17 -10.56 0.74
C ALA A 9 -59.82 -10.73 0.02
N VAL A 10 -59.33 -9.65 -0.58
CA VAL A 10 -57.98 -9.59 -1.16
C VAL A 10 -56.99 -9.26 -0.05
N SER A 11 -56.26 -10.27 0.43
CA SER A 11 -55.13 -10.05 1.34
C SER A 11 -53.93 -9.59 0.54
N ILE A 12 -53.57 -8.30 0.65
CA ILE A 12 -52.32 -7.76 0.10
C ILE A 12 -51.19 -8.18 1.03
N PHE A 13 -50.44 -9.20 0.63
CA PHE A 13 -49.16 -9.52 1.25
C PHE A 13 -48.15 -8.47 0.79
N ALA A 14 -47.83 -7.50 1.64
CA ALA A 14 -46.67 -6.62 1.48
C ALA A 14 -45.41 -7.47 1.70
N LEU A 15 -44.79 -7.96 0.61
CA LEU A 15 -43.42 -8.46 0.66
C LEU A 15 -42.49 -7.26 0.96
N GLY A 16 -42.23 -7.06 2.24
CA GLY A 16 -41.12 -6.22 2.65
C GLY A 16 -39.83 -6.85 2.12
N SER A 17 -39.18 -6.18 1.18
CA SER A 17 -37.81 -6.49 0.78
C SER A 17 -36.94 -6.36 2.01
N ILE A 18 -36.60 -7.49 2.65
CA ILE A 18 -35.53 -7.55 3.63
C ILE A 18 -34.25 -7.36 2.80
N ALA A 19 -33.82 -6.10 2.64
CA ALA A 19 -32.47 -5.82 2.27
C ALA A 19 -31.62 -6.54 3.32
N SER A 20 -30.90 -7.58 2.92
CA SER A 20 -29.87 -8.20 3.74
C SER A 20 -28.85 -7.09 4.02
N ALA A 21 -29.04 -6.38 5.14
CA ALA A 21 -27.97 -5.57 5.70
C ALA A 21 -26.81 -6.58 5.91
N SER A 22 -25.79 -6.47 5.11
CA SER A 22 -24.51 -7.11 5.41
C SER A 22 -24.21 -6.71 6.85
N ALA A 23 -24.14 -7.70 7.75
CA ALA A 23 -23.93 -7.40 9.15
C ALA A 23 -22.55 -6.74 9.26
N GLU A 24 -22.52 -5.42 9.55
CA GLU A 24 -21.28 -4.73 9.88
C GLU A 24 -20.54 -5.52 10.97
N GLY A 25 -19.22 -5.46 11.00
CA GLY A 25 -18.42 -6.10 12.04
C GLY A 25 -17.42 -7.14 11.53
N LEU A 26 -17.34 -7.39 10.23
CA LEU A 26 -16.22 -8.10 9.63
C LEU A 26 -15.38 -7.14 8.79
N ILE A 27 -14.05 -7.19 8.98
CA ILE A 27 -13.12 -6.42 8.15
C ILE A 27 -11.91 -7.28 7.79
N ARG A 28 -11.62 -7.40 6.50
CA ARG A 28 -10.51 -8.17 5.94
C ARG A 28 -9.47 -7.23 5.38
N ILE A 29 -8.25 -7.31 5.92
CA ILE A 29 -7.20 -6.31 5.68
C ILE A 29 -5.99 -7.00 5.07
N SER A 30 -5.46 -6.46 3.97
CA SER A 30 -4.18 -6.91 3.44
C SER A 30 -3.00 -6.14 4.01
N GLU A 31 -1.88 -6.83 4.19
CA GLU A 31 -0.58 -6.25 4.51
C GLU A 31 0.51 -6.83 3.62
N GLN A 32 1.64 -6.12 3.47
CA GLN A 32 2.81 -6.59 2.76
C GLN A 32 4.04 -6.57 3.68
N PHE A 33 5.24 -6.38 3.14
CA PHE A 33 6.50 -6.40 3.87
C PHE A 33 7.10 -4.99 4.01
N GLY A 34 7.73 -4.73 5.14
CA GLY A 34 8.49 -3.49 5.39
C GLY A 34 8.07 -2.73 6.64
N THR A 35 8.95 -1.83 7.09
CA THR A 35 8.75 -1.08 8.33
C THR A 35 7.64 -0.04 8.24
N LEU A 36 7.22 0.39 7.04
CA LEU A 36 6.05 1.27 6.92
C LEU A 36 4.75 0.60 7.35
N TYR A 37 4.67 -0.75 7.40
CA TYR A 37 3.50 -1.46 7.93
C TYR A 37 3.39 -1.45 9.46
N ILE A 38 4.33 -0.84 10.18
CA ILE A 38 4.30 -0.72 11.65
C ILE A 38 2.97 -0.18 12.19
N PRO A 39 2.31 0.83 11.62
CA PRO A 39 0.99 1.24 12.08
C PRO A 39 -0.04 0.08 12.06
N PHE A 40 -0.03 -0.77 11.03
CA PHE A 40 -0.88 -1.97 11.01
C PHE A 40 -0.47 -3.02 12.03
N HIS A 41 0.82 -3.17 12.30
CA HIS A 41 1.29 -4.07 13.35
C HIS A 41 0.84 -3.60 14.75
N ILE A 42 0.90 -2.30 15.04
CA ILE A 42 0.40 -1.70 16.29
C ILE A 42 -1.12 -1.87 16.38
N LEU A 43 -1.83 -1.57 15.30
CA LEU A 43 -3.27 -1.72 15.19
C LEU A 43 -3.72 -3.15 15.50
N ARG A 44 -3.00 -4.15 14.98
CA ARG A 44 -3.23 -5.58 15.23
C ARG A 44 -2.85 -5.98 16.65
N ASP A 45 -1.66 -5.57 17.14
CA ASP A 45 -1.14 -5.95 18.46
C ASP A 45 -2.01 -5.43 19.59
N GLN A 46 -2.48 -4.17 19.47
CA GLN A 46 -3.28 -3.50 20.48
C GLN A 46 -4.79 -3.63 20.26
N LYS A 47 -5.22 -4.36 19.21
CA LYS A 47 -6.64 -4.54 18.83
C LYS A 47 -7.41 -3.22 18.74
N LEU A 48 -6.80 -2.24 18.07
CA LEU A 48 -7.37 -0.88 18.02
C LEU A 48 -8.66 -0.81 17.19
N ILE A 49 -8.83 -1.64 16.16
CA ILE A 49 -10.08 -1.69 15.39
C ILE A 49 -11.22 -2.18 16.26
N GLU A 50 -10.99 -3.26 17.02
CA GLU A 50 -11.97 -3.82 17.94
C GLU A 50 -12.30 -2.83 19.06
N LYS A 51 -11.28 -2.11 19.58
CA LYS A 51 -11.46 -1.04 20.60
C LYS A 51 -12.38 0.07 20.07
N HIS A 52 -12.09 0.62 18.89
CA HIS A 52 -12.91 1.68 18.29
C HIS A 52 -14.29 1.16 17.86
N GLY A 53 -14.39 -0.09 17.40
CA GLY A 53 -15.66 -0.75 17.10
C GLY A 53 -16.57 -0.78 18.31
N LYS A 54 -16.07 -1.24 19.47
CA LYS A 54 -16.82 -1.25 20.73
C LYS A 54 -17.30 0.14 21.14
N ALA A 55 -16.46 1.15 20.97
CA ALA A 55 -16.86 2.54 21.24
C ALA A 55 -17.99 3.03 20.33
N LEU A 56 -18.15 2.46 19.14
CA LEU A 56 -19.23 2.72 18.19
C LEU A 56 -20.42 1.75 18.34
N GLY A 57 -20.40 0.90 19.38
CA GLY A 57 -21.44 -0.10 19.64
C GLY A 57 -21.41 -1.27 18.66
N LEU A 58 -20.25 -1.65 18.16
CA LEU A 58 -20.08 -2.72 17.19
C LEU A 58 -18.94 -3.65 17.60
N ASP A 59 -19.22 -4.97 17.63
CA ASP A 59 -18.18 -5.99 17.75
C ASP A 59 -17.59 -6.27 16.37
N ILE A 60 -16.29 -6.05 16.21
CA ILE A 60 -15.58 -6.20 14.93
C ILE A 60 -14.66 -7.43 15.00
N THR A 61 -14.77 -8.29 13.97
CA THR A 61 -13.83 -9.37 13.69
C THR A 61 -12.85 -8.90 12.61
N VAL A 62 -11.55 -9.00 12.86
CA VAL A 62 -10.51 -8.57 11.94
C VAL A 62 -9.76 -9.78 11.38
N GLU A 63 -9.71 -9.88 10.06
CA GLU A 63 -8.93 -10.89 9.34
C GLU A 63 -7.74 -10.24 8.62
N TRP A 64 -6.55 -10.83 8.77
CA TRP A 64 -5.32 -10.31 8.18
C TRP A 64 -4.81 -11.23 7.07
N HIS A 65 -4.53 -10.65 5.90
CA HIS A 65 -4.06 -11.36 4.71
C HIS A 65 -2.68 -10.81 4.29
N LYS A 66 -1.64 -11.65 4.38
CA LYS A 66 -0.32 -11.30 3.88
C LYS A 66 -0.28 -11.55 2.37
N LEU A 67 -0.32 -10.48 1.58
CA LEU A 67 -0.29 -10.56 0.11
C LEU A 67 1.01 -9.91 -0.40
N SER A 68 1.62 -10.51 -1.41
CA SER A 68 2.83 -9.96 -2.02
C SER A 68 2.51 -9.30 -3.35
N GLY A 69 2.89 -8.01 -3.47
CA GLY A 69 2.74 -7.24 -4.69
C GLY A 69 1.34 -6.63 -4.88
N GLY A 70 1.33 -5.40 -5.41
CA GLY A 70 0.11 -4.60 -5.52
C GLY A 70 -0.93 -5.15 -6.50
N SER A 71 -0.53 -5.98 -7.48
CA SER A 71 -1.49 -6.62 -8.41
C SER A 71 -2.38 -7.62 -7.68
N ALA A 72 -1.78 -8.51 -6.87
CA ALA A 72 -2.52 -9.49 -6.08
C ALA A 72 -3.45 -8.80 -5.05
N VAL A 73 -2.99 -7.69 -4.45
CA VAL A 73 -3.83 -6.88 -3.54
C VAL A 73 -5.03 -6.29 -4.26
N ASN A 74 -4.84 -5.73 -5.46
CA ASN A 74 -5.94 -5.18 -6.26
C ASN A 74 -6.95 -6.26 -6.67
N ASP A 75 -6.47 -7.43 -7.09
CA ASP A 75 -7.35 -8.54 -7.46
C ASP A 75 -8.18 -9.01 -6.25
N ALA A 76 -7.57 -9.10 -5.07
CA ALA A 76 -8.27 -9.45 -3.84
C ALA A 76 -9.31 -8.40 -3.42
N LEU A 77 -9.00 -7.09 -3.56
CA LEU A 77 -9.94 -6.01 -3.27
C LEU A 77 -11.13 -6.02 -4.25
N LEU A 78 -10.85 -6.13 -5.54
CA LEU A 78 -11.88 -6.05 -6.58
C LEU A 78 -12.77 -7.31 -6.63
N SER A 79 -12.26 -8.46 -6.19
CA SER A 79 -13.06 -9.68 -6.00
C SER A 79 -13.87 -9.69 -4.70
N GLY A 80 -13.63 -8.72 -3.80
CA GLY A 80 -14.26 -8.70 -2.48
C GLY A 80 -13.68 -9.71 -1.48
N SER A 81 -12.48 -10.25 -1.74
CA SER A 81 -11.78 -11.14 -0.80
C SER A 81 -11.14 -10.37 0.36
N ILE A 82 -10.87 -9.09 0.19
CA ILE A 82 -10.46 -8.15 1.23
C ILE A 82 -11.29 -6.87 1.14
N ASP A 83 -11.37 -6.13 2.24
CA ASP A 83 -12.11 -4.87 2.35
C ASP A 83 -11.18 -3.67 2.39
N ILE A 84 -10.03 -3.83 3.05
CA ILE A 84 -8.97 -2.83 3.12
C ILE A 84 -7.73 -3.37 2.40
N ALA A 85 -7.38 -2.72 1.34
CA ALA A 85 -6.16 -2.98 0.60
C ALA A 85 -5.01 -2.12 1.13
N SER A 86 -3.79 -2.67 1.11
CA SER A 86 -2.58 -1.90 1.35
C SER A 86 -1.53 -2.20 0.28
N ALA A 87 -1.16 -1.20 -0.48
CA ALA A 87 -0.17 -1.32 -1.54
C ALA A 87 0.47 0.03 -1.88
N GLY A 88 1.39 0.02 -2.83
CA GLY A 88 2.03 1.22 -3.34
C GLY A 88 1.08 2.14 -4.11
N ILE A 89 1.47 3.41 -4.26
CA ILE A 89 0.73 4.41 -5.03
C ILE A 89 0.51 4.00 -6.50
N GLY A 90 1.46 3.29 -7.13
CA GLY A 90 1.32 2.82 -8.52
C GLY A 90 0.16 1.84 -8.71
N PRO A 91 0.09 0.71 -7.97
CA PRO A 91 -1.05 -0.20 -7.98
C PRO A 91 -2.37 0.50 -7.63
N PHE A 92 -2.37 1.37 -6.62
CA PHE A 92 -3.55 2.12 -6.23
C PHE A 92 -4.10 2.96 -7.41
N LEU A 93 -3.27 3.79 -8.04
CA LEU A 93 -3.71 4.63 -9.17
C LEU A 93 -4.23 3.80 -10.35
N THR A 94 -3.65 2.62 -10.57
CA THR A 94 -4.13 1.68 -11.59
C THR A 94 -5.53 1.15 -11.23
N ALA A 95 -5.78 0.81 -9.94
CA ALA A 95 -7.10 0.37 -9.48
C ALA A 95 -8.13 1.51 -9.56
N TRP A 96 -7.75 2.71 -9.12
CA TRP A 96 -8.59 3.91 -9.17
C TRP A 96 -9.05 4.22 -10.61
N ASP A 97 -8.13 4.22 -11.58
CA ASP A 97 -8.43 4.47 -12.99
C ASP A 97 -9.35 3.38 -13.58
N ARG A 98 -9.00 2.09 -13.36
CA ARG A 98 -9.80 0.95 -13.85
C ARG A 98 -11.22 0.93 -13.29
N THR A 99 -11.41 1.36 -12.07
CA THR A 99 -12.71 1.40 -11.38
C THR A 99 -13.44 2.75 -11.56
N LYS A 100 -12.88 3.66 -12.37
CA LYS A 100 -13.46 5.01 -12.57
C LYS A 100 -13.70 5.75 -11.26
N GLY A 101 -12.75 5.64 -10.33
CA GLY A 101 -12.80 6.32 -9.03
C GLY A 101 -13.55 5.58 -7.92
N ALA A 102 -14.05 4.35 -8.16
CA ALA A 102 -14.75 3.58 -7.14
C ALA A 102 -13.85 3.04 -6.01
N VAL A 103 -12.53 3.18 -6.13
CA VAL A 103 -11.54 2.88 -5.09
C VAL A 103 -10.89 4.17 -4.64
N LYS A 104 -10.79 4.40 -3.30
CA LYS A 104 -10.20 5.61 -2.74
C LYS A 104 -9.24 5.33 -1.59
N ILE A 105 -8.26 6.23 -1.40
CA ILE A 105 -7.30 6.19 -0.29
C ILE A 105 -8.00 6.53 1.01
N ILE A 106 -7.73 5.71 2.05
CA ILE A 106 -8.13 5.94 3.44
C ILE A 106 -7.05 6.73 4.18
N GLY A 107 -5.78 6.45 3.89
CA GLY A 107 -4.63 7.09 4.52
C GLY A 107 -3.30 6.57 3.99
N ALA A 108 -2.26 7.36 4.21
CA ALA A 108 -0.88 6.96 3.99
C ALA A 108 -0.35 6.17 5.19
N PHE A 109 0.69 5.35 4.98
CA PHE A 109 1.46 4.78 6.09
C PHE A 109 2.59 5.71 6.53
N GLY A 110 2.92 6.68 5.69
CA GLY A 110 4.00 7.62 5.92
C GLY A 110 4.85 7.84 4.69
N ALA A 111 6.09 8.25 4.92
CA ALA A 111 7.11 8.42 3.90
C ALA A 111 8.41 7.72 4.34
N GLN A 112 9.07 7.06 3.41
CA GLN A 112 10.45 6.57 3.54
C GLN A 112 11.07 6.39 2.16
N PRO A 113 12.40 6.55 2.02
CA PRO A 113 13.08 6.31 0.76
C PRO A 113 13.14 4.81 0.44
N SER A 114 13.08 4.49 -0.85
CA SER A 114 13.47 3.19 -1.41
C SER A 114 14.82 3.33 -2.09
N TYR A 115 15.72 2.34 -1.94
CA TYR A 115 17.05 2.38 -2.53
C TYR A 115 17.18 1.38 -3.67
N LEU A 116 17.70 1.81 -4.82
CA LEU A 116 18.19 0.89 -5.82
C LEU A 116 19.58 0.38 -5.38
N LEU A 117 19.63 -0.90 -5.06
CA LEU A 117 20.82 -1.61 -4.60
C LEU A 117 21.33 -2.57 -5.67
N THR A 118 22.63 -2.79 -5.73
CA THR A 118 23.24 -3.77 -6.63
C THR A 118 24.43 -4.49 -5.97
N ASN A 119 24.67 -5.74 -6.39
CA ASN A 119 25.84 -6.53 -6.05
C ASN A 119 26.94 -6.51 -7.14
N LYS A 120 26.74 -5.70 -8.20
CA LYS A 120 27.68 -5.58 -9.31
C LYS A 120 28.53 -4.32 -9.17
N ALA A 121 29.82 -4.48 -8.88
CA ALA A 121 30.73 -3.36 -8.64
C ALA A 121 30.84 -2.36 -9.81
N ASN A 122 30.57 -2.80 -11.03
CA ASN A 122 30.60 -1.97 -12.24
C ASN A 122 29.31 -1.21 -12.52
N ILE A 123 28.19 -1.50 -11.83
CA ILE A 123 26.92 -0.80 -12.03
C ILE A 123 26.86 0.40 -11.06
N LYS A 124 26.99 1.62 -11.57
CA LYS A 124 26.98 2.88 -10.80
C LYS A 124 25.82 3.78 -11.16
N SER A 125 25.18 3.56 -12.33
CA SER A 125 24.07 4.33 -12.85
C SER A 125 23.11 3.42 -13.61
N LEU A 126 21.94 3.95 -14.03
CA LEU A 126 21.01 3.20 -14.85
C LEU A 126 21.56 2.82 -16.22
N LYS A 127 22.55 3.58 -16.74
CA LYS A 127 23.20 3.29 -18.04
C LYS A 127 24.07 2.05 -18.03
N ASP A 128 24.49 1.60 -16.84
CA ASP A 128 25.39 0.46 -16.70
C ASP A 128 24.66 -0.88 -16.72
N PHE A 129 23.29 -0.87 -16.63
CA PHE A 129 22.50 -2.10 -16.73
C PHE A 129 22.50 -2.66 -18.15
N GLY A 130 22.94 -3.91 -18.28
CA GLY A 130 22.91 -4.67 -19.52
C GLY A 130 21.64 -5.54 -19.66
N PRO A 131 21.48 -6.23 -20.79
CA PRO A 131 20.30 -7.05 -21.07
C PRO A 131 20.14 -8.27 -20.15
N ASN A 132 21.23 -8.71 -19.52
CA ASN A 132 21.23 -9.86 -18.61
C ASN A 132 21.06 -9.47 -17.13
N ASP A 133 21.07 -8.18 -16.80
CA ASP A 133 20.86 -7.75 -15.43
C ASP A 133 19.38 -7.83 -15.08
N ARG A 134 19.09 -8.21 -13.83
CA ARG A 134 17.73 -8.34 -13.32
C ARG A 134 17.54 -7.50 -12.08
N ILE A 135 16.53 -6.63 -12.14
CA ILE A 135 16.15 -5.68 -11.08
C ILE A 135 14.89 -6.22 -10.42
N ALA A 136 15.01 -6.71 -9.20
CA ALA A 136 13.87 -7.20 -8.44
C ALA A 136 13.00 -6.04 -7.93
N THR A 137 11.69 -6.19 -8.12
CA THR A 137 10.64 -5.30 -7.60
C THR A 137 9.44 -6.15 -7.12
N PRO A 138 8.60 -5.68 -6.18
CA PRO A 138 7.45 -6.47 -5.67
C PRO A 138 6.40 -6.80 -6.73
N ALA A 139 6.27 -5.96 -7.76
CA ALA A 139 5.44 -6.20 -8.94
C ALA A 139 6.05 -5.41 -10.11
N ALA A 140 6.67 -6.12 -11.05
CA ALA A 140 7.29 -5.53 -12.23
C ALA A 140 6.29 -4.69 -13.02
N GLY A 141 6.71 -3.50 -13.44
CA GLY A 141 5.90 -2.55 -14.20
C GLY A 141 4.74 -1.88 -13.44
N VAL A 142 4.40 -2.30 -12.21
CA VAL A 142 3.20 -1.82 -11.49
C VAL A 142 3.52 -1.25 -10.12
N SER A 143 4.42 -1.89 -9.33
CA SER A 143 4.75 -1.43 -7.98
C SER A 143 5.25 0.01 -7.95
N VAL A 144 5.19 0.67 -6.79
CA VAL A 144 5.77 2.01 -6.62
C VAL A 144 7.25 2.02 -6.99
N GLN A 145 7.98 0.94 -6.68
CA GLN A 145 9.37 0.75 -7.06
C GLN A 145 9.53 0.71 -8.59
N ALA A 146 8.73 -0.10 -9.27
CA ALA A 146 8.75 -0.18 -10.74
C ALA A 146 8.45 1.18 -11.39
N ARG A 147 7.46 1.92 -10.87
CA ARG A 147 7.13 3.27 -11.37
C ARG A 147 8.22 4.29 -11.06
N THR A 148 8.85 4.19 -9.89
CA THR A 148 10.02 5.04 -9.54
C THR A 148 11.19 4.76 -10.49
N LEU A 149 11.44 3.48 -10.83
CA LEU A 149 12.46 3.12 -11.81
C LEU A 149 12.15 3.70 -13.19
N GLN A 150 10.89 3.68 -13.61
CA GLN A 150 10.47 4.30 -14.88
C GLN A 150 10.67 5.82 -14.87
N ILE A 151 10.35 6.51 -13.77
CA ILE A 151 10.62 7.95 -13.62
C ILE A 151 12.14 8.22 -13.67
N ALA A 152 12.94 7.39 -12.99
CA ALA A 152 14.39 7.50 -13.02
C ALA A 152 14.95 7.26 -14.43
N ALA A 153 14.43 6.26 -15.15
CA ALA A 153 14.82 5.96 -16.53
C ALA A 153 14.49 7.13 -17.49
N GLU A 154 13.32 7.75 -17.36
CA GLU A 154 13.00 8.93 -18.17
C GLU A 154 13.95 10.10 -17.90
N LYS A 155 14.33 10.32 -16.65
CA LYS A 155 15.32 11.36 -16.29
C LYS A 155 16.72 11.07 -16.86
N GLU A 156 17.14 9.81 -16.84
CA GLU A 156 18.48 9.39 -17.24
C GLU A 156 18.63 9.26 -18.76
N PHE A 157 17.61 8.72 -19.45
CA PHE A 157 17.63 8.39 -20.87
C PHE A 157 16.87 9.39 -21.75
N GLY A 158 16.22 10.38 -21.15
CA GLY A 158 15.42 11.38 -21.84
C GLY A 158 13.95 11.02 -21.97
N GLU A 159 13.15 12.01 -22.34
CA GLU A 159 11.69 11.90 -22.48
C GLU A 159 11.27 10.76 -23.40
N GLY A 160 10.22 10.02 -23.00
CA GLY A 160 9.71 8.86 -23.73
C GLY A 160 10.47 7.55 -23.50
N ASN A 161 11.64 7.58 -22.82
CA ASN A 161 12.46 6.41 -22.54
C ASN A 161 12.20 5.81 -21.15
N HIS A 162 11.07 6.09 -20.52
CA HIS A 162 10.72 5.55 -19.20
C HIS A 162 10.73 4.02 -19.14
N GLY A 163 10.35 3.32 -20.21
CA GLY A 163 10.34 1.86 -20.31
C GLY A 163 11.70 1.21 -20.60
N LYS A 164 12.80 1.97 -20.64
CA LYS A 164 14.13 1.46 -21.06
C LYS A 164 14.62 0.27 -20.27
N LEU A 165 14.25 0.17 -18.98
CA LEU A 165 14.65 -0.92 -18.08
C LEU A 165 13.48 -1.87 -17.72
N ASP A 166 12.34 -1.78 -18.40
CA ASP A 166 11.19 -2.64 -18.08
C ASP A 166 11.48 -4.12 -18.32
N ALA A 167 12.27 -4.46 -19.36
CA ALA A 167 12.70 -5.82 -19.64
C ALA A 167 13.68 -6.40 -18.59
N ASN A 168 14.31 -5.53 -17.80
CA ASN A 168 15.20 -5.93 -16.72
C ASN A 168 14.44 -6.23 -15.42
N GLN A 169 13.18 -5.82 -15.31
CA GLN A 169 12.41 -6.00 -14.06
C GLN A 169 11.95 -7.45 -13.90
N VAL A 170 12.05 -7.95 -12.66
CA VAL A 170 11.48 -9.23 -12.25
C VAL A 170 10.65 -9.05 -10.98
N THR A 171 9.57 -9.80 -10.87
CA THR A 171 8.69 -9.77 -9.69
C THR A 171 9.22 -10.70 -8.62
N LEU A 172 9.64 -10.13 -7.49
CA LEU A 172 10.02 -10.86 -6.28
C LEU A 172 9.61 -10.08 -5.03
N PRO A 173 9.06 -10.75 -3.99
CA PRO A 173 8.87 -10.15 -2.67
C PRO A 173 10.18 -9.62 -2.10
N HIS A 174 10.12 -8.55 -1.31
CA HIS A 174 11.33 -7.93 -0.73
C HIS A 174 12.22 -8.90 0.05
N PRO A 175 11.70 -9.82 0.91
CA PRO A 175 12.54 -10.80 1.59
C PRO A 175 13.33 -11.69 0.62
N ASP A 176 12.64 -12.21 -0.41
CA ASP A 176 13.25 -13.12 -1.41
C ASP A 176 14.25 -12.37 -2.30
N ALA A 177 13.90 -11.15 -2.72
CA ALA A 177 14.77 -10.29 -3.51
C ALA A 177 16.06 -9.94 -2.75
N THR A 178 15.96 -9.68 -1.44
CA THR A 178 17.12 -9.40 -0.59
C THR A 178 18.01 -10.64 -0.43
N ALA A 179 17.40 -11.81 -0.18
CA ALA A 179 18.14 -13.06 -0.09
C ALA A 179 18.85 -13.40 -1.40
N ALA A 180 18.17 -13.22 -2.55
CA ALA A 180 18.73 -13.44 -3.88
C ALA A 180 19.90 -12.48 -4.17
N LEU A 181 19.76 -11.20 -3.85
CA LEU A 181 20.80 -10.19 -4.04
C LEU A 181 22.06 -10.50 -3.20
N LEU A 182 21.86 -10.85 -1.92
CA LEU A 182 22.95 -11.18 -0.98
C LEU A 182 23.69 -12.47 -1.36
N SER A 183 22.96 -13.48 -1.84
CA SER A 183 23.57 -14.74 -2.24
C SER A 183 24.56 -14.57 -3.39
N GLY A 184 24.31 -13.62 -4.30
CA GLY A 184 25.11 -13.40 -5.51
C GLY A 184 25.12 -14.58 -6.50
N SER A 185 24.36 -15.63 -6.22
CA SER A 185 24.31 -16.89 -6.99
C SER A 185 23.11 -16.99 -7.93
N THR A 186 22.24 -15.99 -7.91
CA THR A 186 21.04 -15.91 -8.76
C THR A 186 21.25 -14.91 -9.91
N GLU A 187 20.28 -14.85 -10.83
CA GLU A 187 20.28 -13.84 -11.89
C GLU A 187 19.97 -12.42 -11.37
N ILE A 188 19.52 -12.28 -10.11
CA ILE A 188 19.20 -10.98 -9.51
C ILE A 188 20.47 -10.19 -9.24
N THR A 189 20.66 -9.12 -9.99
CA THR A 189 21.82 -8.23 -9.89
C THR A 189 21.52 -6.92 -9.18
N ALA A 190 20.24 -6.58 -9.05
CA ALA A 190 19.79 -5.38 -8.36
C ALA A 190 18.43 -5.59 -7.68
N HIS A 191 18.15 -4.78 -6.66
CA HIS A 191 16.88 -4.76 -5.95
C HIS A 191 16.48 -3.32 -5.65
N LEU A 192 15.33 -2.89 -6.13
CA LEU A 192 14.75 -1.63 -5.68
C LEU A 192 13.96 -1.91 -4.40
N SER A 193 14.64 -1.70 -3.29
CA SER A 193 14.31 -2.19 -1.96
C SER A 193 13.57 -1.16 -1.11
N ASN A 194 13.10 -1.59 0.04
CA ASN A 194 12.56 -0.74 1.12
C ASN A 194 13.13 -1.18 2.47
N SER A 195 12.91 -0.37 3.53
CA SER A 195 13.31 -0.75 4.88
C SER A 195 12.43 -1.88 5.45
N PRO A 196 13.02 -2.81 6.22
CA PRO A 196 14.39 -2.84 6.70
C PRO A 196 15.35 -3.61 5.77
N PHE A 197 14.87 -4.06 4.59
CA PHE A 197 15.61 -4.95 3.69
C PHE A 197 16.80 -4.24 3.03
N GLN A 198 16.66 -2.95 2.71
CA GLN A 198 17.75 -2.16 2.14
C GLN A 198 18.90 -1.96 3.14
N GLU A 199 18.59 -1.68 4.40
CA GLU A 199 19.60 -1.53 5.44
C GLU A 199 20.26 -2.87 5.79
N GLN A 200 19.49 -4.00 5.76
CA GLN A 200 20.06 -5.34 5.89
C GLN A 200 21.04 -5.64 4.77
N ALA A 201 20.65 -5.38 3.52
CA ALA A 201 21.51 -5.66 2.36
C ALA A 201 22.79 -4.82 2.40
N LEU A 202 22.72 -3.57 2.80
CA LEU A 202 23.88 -2.66 2.89
C LEU A 202 24.90 -3.02 3.98
N LYS A 203 24.59 -4.00 4.86
CA LYS A 203 25.59 -4.57 5.80
C LYS A 203 26.62 -5.44 5.06
N ASP A 204 26.30 -5.95 3.89
CA ASP A 204 27.26 -6.67 3.05
C ASP A 204 28.07 -5.66 2.21
N PRO A 205 29.42 -5.61 2.35
CA PRO A 205 30.26 -4.65 1.63
C PRO A 205 30.26 -4.83 0.12
N LYS A 206 29.75 -5.93 -0.39
CA LYS A 206 29.57 -6.18 -1.84
C LYS A 206 28.35 -5.46 -2.40
N ILE A 207 27.41 -5.05 -1.55
CA ILE A 207 26.21 -4.35 -1.95
C ILE A 207 26.41 -2.83 -1.82
N HIS A 208 26.01 -2.10 -2.84
CA HIS A 208 26.01 -0.64 -2.76
C HIS A 208 24.73 -0.04 -3.32
N LYS A 209 24.44 1.18 -2.85
CA LYS A 209 23.31 1.99 -3.29
C LYS A 209 23.70 2.77 -4.54
N ILE A 210 22.88 2.68 -5.58
CA ILE A 210 23.01 3.48 -6.81
C ILE A 210 22.36 4.86 -6.58
N TRP A 211 21.09 4.86 -6.09
CA TRP A 211 20.34 6.07 -5.77
C TRP A 211 19.21 5.81 -4.76
N SER A 212 18.68 6.90 -4.21
CA SER A 212 17.47 6.91 -3.38
C SER A 212 16.26 7.39 -4.18
N SER A 213 15.07 6.86 -3.89
CA SER A 213 13.83 7.35 -4.50
C SER A 213 13.59 8.84 -4.23
N TYR A 214 14.09 9.37 -3.10
CA TYR A 214 13.98 10.80 -2.79
C TYR A 214 14.82 11.66 -3.73
N ASP A 215 16.00 11.18 -4.14
CA ASP A 215 16.83 11.86 -5.16
C ASP A 215 16.09 11.90 -6.51
N VAL A 216 15.47 10.78 -6.87
CA VAL A 216 14.70 10.65 -8.11
C VAL A 216 13.46 11.53 -8.11
N LEU A 217 12.73 11.58 -7.00
CA LEU A 217 11.41 12.22 -6.90
C LEU A 217 11.46 13.64 -6.32
N GLY A 218 12.64 14.08 -5.86
CA GLY A 218 12.86 15.43 -5.32
C GLY A 218 12.32 15.61 -3.90
N GLY A 219 12.41 14.57 -3.06
CA GLY A 219 12.08 14.61 -1.64
C GLY A 219 11.11 13.53 -1.19
N PRO A 220 10.59 13.64 0.05
CA PRO A 220 9.70 12.68 0.64
C PRO A 220 8.43 12.46 -0.19
N ILE A 221 8.07 11.19 -0.33
CA ILE A 221 6.84 10.74 -0.98
C ILE A 221 6.18 9.67 -0.14
N THR A 222 4.88 9.50 -0.30
CA THR A 222 4.14 8.36 0.24
C THR A 222 4.29 7.16 -0.70
N PRO A 223 5.04 6.13 -0.33
CA PRO A 223 5.19 4.95 -1.18
C PRO A 223 4.05 3.94 -0.99
N THR A 224 3.43 3.90 0.20
CA THR A 224 2.44 2.88 0.61
C THR A 224 1.19 3.53 1.20
N LEU A 225 0.03 3.03 0.80
CA LEU A 225 -1.30 3.55 1.10
C LEU A 225 -2.22 2.43 1.60
N ALA A 226 -3.15 2.77 2.49
CA ALA A 226 -4.36 1.99 2.74
C ALA A 226 -5.51 2.57 1.89
N TYR A 227 -6.27 1.70 1.22
CA TYR A 227 -7.38 2.11 0.37
C TYR A 227 -8.51 1.08 0.37
N SER A 228 -9.70 1.51 0.00
CA SER A 228 -10.90 0.67 -0.05
C SER A 228 -11.82 1.07 -1.19
N THR A 229 -12.88 0.30 -1.39
CA THR A 229 -13.96 0.66 -2.30
C THR A 229 -14.92 1.64 -1.64
N ILE A 230 -15.52 2.55 -2.42
CA ILE A 230 -16.64 3.39 -1.98
C ILE A 230 -17.80 2.51 -1.47
N LYS A 231 -18.02 1.37 -2.12
CA LYS A 231 -19.04 0.42 -1.69
C LYS A 231 -18.85 -0.05 -0.24
N PHE A 232 -17.63 -0.48 0.12
CA PHE A 232 -17.36 -0.93 1.50
C PHE A 232 -17.56 0.23 2.51
N HIS A 233 -17.06 1.42 2.18
CA HIS A 233 -17.23 2.63 2.99
C HIS A 233 -18.72 2.93 3.27
N ASP A 234 -19.55 2.95 2.22
CA ASP A 234 -20.95 3.35 2.32
C ASP A 234 -21.85 2.27 2.95
N GLU A 235 -21.54 0.97 2.69
CA GLU A 235 -22.30 -0.14 3.25
C GLU A 235 -21.89 -0.52 4.68
N ASN A 236 -20.68 -0.10 5.14
CA ASN A 236 -20.12 -0.45 6.46
C ASN A 236 -19.58 0.79 7.20
N PRO A 237 -20.38 1.85 7.39
CA PRO A 237 -19.88 3.14 7.86
C PRO A 237 -19.27 3.09 9.26
N LYS A 238 -19.79 2.27 10.17
CA LYS A 238 -19.20 2.13 11.52
C LYS A 238 -17.90 1.32 11.51
N THR A 239 -17.86 0.24 10.72
CA THR A 239 -16.65 -0.59 10.56
C THR A 239 -15.53 0.23 9.90
N PHE A 240 -15.86 0.99 8.85
CA PHE A 240 -14.92 1.91 8.20
C PHE A 240 -14.40 2.97 9.17
N LYS A 241 -15.32 3.62 9.92
CA LYS A 241 -14.96 4.65 10.91
C LYS A 241 -14.07 4.08 12.02
N ALA A 242 -14.37 2.88 12.52
CA ALA A 242 -13.54 2.20 13.52
C ALA A 242 -12.13 1.96 12.98
N PHE A 243 -12.01 1.46 11.74
CA PHE A 243 -10.72 1.27 11.08
C PHE A 243 -9.96 2.60 10.90
N PHE A 244 -10.61 3.65 10.41
CA PHE A 244 -9.98 4.95 10.20
C PHE A 244 -9.40 5.52 11.51
N LEU A 245 -10.21 5.53 12.58
CA LEU A 245 -9.78 6.02 13.91
C LEU A 245 -8.64 5.17 14.48
N ALA A 246 -8.73 3.84 14.33
CA ALA A 246 -7.68 2.92 14.76
C ALA A 246 -6.37 3.14 13.99
N PHE A 247 -6.46 3.37 12.67
CA PHE A 247 -5.29 3.63 11.84
C PHE A 247 -4.65 4.97 12.17
N GLN A 248 -5.45 5.99 12.48
CA GLN A 248 -4.98 7.28 12.98
C GLN A 248 -4.22 7.11 14.32
N GLU A 249 -4.84 6.46 15.31
CA GLU A 249 -4.22 6.21 16.62
C GLU A 249 -2.91 5.41 16.48
N ALA A 250 -2.91 4.33 15.69
CA ALA A 250 -1.71 3.52 15.47
C ALA A 250 -0.58 4.29 14.79
N THR A 251 -0.92 5.16 13.82
CA THR A 251 0.06 6.01 13.14
C THR A 251 0.67 7.04 14.09
N GLU A 252 -0.14 7.64 14.97
CA GLU A 252 0.35 8.56 16.00
C GLU A 252 1.26 7.85 17.01
N ILE A 253 0.91 6.63 17.43
CA ILE A 253 1.76 5.82 18.32
C ILE A 253 3.09 5.53 17.62
N ALA A 254 3.08 5.08 16.36
CA ALA A 254 4.29 4.81 15.60
C ALA A 254 5.19 6.05 15.45
N ALA A 255 4.58 7.23 15.29
CA ALA A 255 5.31 8.49 15.17
C ALA A 255 5.95 8.93 16.50
N LYS A 256 5.26 8.75 17.63
CA LYS A 256 5.65 9.26 18.95
C LYS A 256 6.54 8.30 19.73
N ASP A 257 6.29 6.99 19.61
CA ASP A 257 7.05 5.94 20.34
C ASP A 257 7.71 4.98 19.35
N ARG A 258 8.87 5.39 18.85
CA ARG A 258 9.69 4.60 17.91
C ARG A 258 10.18 3.28 18.51
N LYS A 259 10.40 3.25 19.83
CA LYS A 259 10.82 2.02 20.50
C LYS A 259 9.71 0.98 20.51
N LEU A 260 8.50 1.37 20.94
CA LEU A 260 7.32 0.49 20.86
C LEU A 260 7.06 0.05 19.43
N ALA A 261 7.21 0.95 18.45
CA ALA A 261 7.05 0.66 17.04
C ALA A 261 8.02 -0.43 16.55
N ALA A 262 9.30 -0.34 16.92
CA ALA A 262 10.33 -1.33 16.58
C ALA A 262 10.06 -2.69 17.25
N ASP A 263 9.77 -2.69 18.54
CA ASP A 263 9.45 -3.91 19.29
C ASP A 263 8.21 -4.62 18.71
N THR A 264 7.18 -3.86 18.37
CA THR A 264 5.94 -4.37 17.76
C THR A 264 6.20 -4.96 16.38
N TYR A 265 7.04 -4.32 15.54
CA TYR A 265 7.44 -4.88 14.27
C TYR A 265 8.08 -6.26 14.42
N VAL A 266 9.08 -6.37 15.29
CA VAL A 266 9.79 -7.65 15.51
C VAL A 266 8.84 -8.73 16.02
N LYS A 267 7.95 -8.38 16.94
CA LYS A 267 6.95 -9.30 17.52
C LYS A 267 5.98 -9.82 16.46
N ILE A 268 5.34 -8.93 15.69
CA ILE A 268 4.26 -9.29 14.76
C ILE A 268 4.80 -9.99 13.53
N GLU A 269 5.92 -9.50 12.97
CA GLU A 269 6.59 -10.13 11.83
C GLU A 269 7.35 -11.41 12.22
N LYS A 270 7.45 -11.74 13.53
CA LYS A 270 8.32 -12.82 14.03
C LYS A 270 9.73 -12.71 13.46
N SER A 271 10.19 -11.46 13.33
CA SER A 271 11.45 -11.12 12.70
C SER A 271 12.63 -11.60 13.55
N LYS A 272 13.71 -12.03 12.87
CA LYS A 272 14.99 -12.34 13.51
C LYS A 272 15.89 -11.11 13.69
N LEU A 273 15.41 -9.93 13.26
CA LEU A 273 16.13 -8.68 13.42
C LEU A 273 16.20 -8.28 14.89
N ASP A 274 17.32 -7.67 15.27
CA ASP A 274 17.44 -7.00 16.55
C ASP A 274 16.46 -5.81 16.59
N PRO A 275 15.62 -5.67 17.64
CA PRO A 275 14.76 -4.50 17.79
C PRO A 275 15.53 -3.17 17.76
N ALA A 276 16.78 -3.14 18.27
CA ALA A 276 17.63 -1.95 18.21
C ALA A 276 17.96 -1.56 16.75
N PHE A 277 18.22 -2.54 15.89
CA PHE A 277 18.41 -2.28 14.47
C PHE A 277 17.15 -1.73 13.79
N VAL A 278 15.99 -2.29 14.10
CA VAL A 278 14.72 -1.78 13.57
C VAL A 278 14.48 -0.35 14.06
N LEU A 279 14.77 -0.08 15.36
CA LEU A 279 14.66 1.25 15.93
C LEU A 279 15.58 2.26 15.22
N GLU A 280 16.83 1.89 14.95
CA GLU A 280 17.76 2.70 14.16
C GLU A 280 17.18 3.05 12.79
N VAL A 281 16.70 2.04 12.06
CA VAL A 281 16.10 2.19 10.72
C VAL A 281 14.93 3.16 10.72
N ILE A 282 13.97 2.97 11.64
CA ILE A 282 12.76 3.81 11.66
C ILE A 282 12.98 5.18 12.31
N SER A 283 14.11 5.38 13.03
CA SER A 283 14.50 6.67 13.59
C SER A 283 15.24 7.57 12.60
N ASN A 284 15.54 7.07 11.40
CA ASN A 284 16.10 7.90 10.35
C ASN A 284 15.15 9.10 10.08
N PRO A 285 15.66 10.35 10.02
CA PRO A 285 14.86 11.55 9.76
C PRO A 285 14.05 11.52 8.45
N GLU A 286 14.47 10.71 7.48
CA GLU A 286 13.75 10.51 6.21
C GLU A 286 12.52 9.58 6.37
N VAL A 287 12.37 8.91 7.53
CA VAL A 287 11.24 8.02 7.83
C VAL A 287 10.18 8.76 8.63
N GLN A 288 9.00 8.90 8.08
CA GLN A 288 7.86 9.56 8.72
C GLN A 288 6.66 8.61 8.76
N PHE A 289 5.97 8.54 9.89
CA PHE A 289 4.65 7.91 10.00
C PHE A 289 3.59 9.01 10.01
N THR A 290 2.73 9.01 9.01
CA THR A 290 1.65 10.00 8.86
C THR A 290 0.55 9.44 7.95
N LEU A 291 -0.71 9.76 8.25
CA LEU A 291 -1.83 9.41 7.36
C LEU A 291 -1.92 10.33 6.12
N VAL A 292 -1.21 11.46 6.16
CA VAL A 292 -1.26 12.45 5.08
C VAL A 292 -0.53 11.94 3.85
N PRO A 293 -1.19 11.84 2.68
CA PRO A 293 -0.52 11.54 1.43
C PRO A 293 0.43 12.66 1.02
N LEU A 294 1.69 12.31 0.72
CA LEU A 294 2.74 13.24 0.35
C LEU A 294 3.18 13.01 -1.11
N ASN A 295 3.12 14.05 -1.93
CA ASN A 295 3.63 14.05 -3.32
C ASN A 295 3.05 12.92 -4.20
N THR A 296 1.84 12.44 -3.92
CA THR A 296 1.19 11.36 -4.71
C THR A 296 0.83 11.81 -6.12
N GLU A 297 0.57 13.10 -6.31
CA GLU A 297 0.26 13.69 -7.63
C GLU A 297 1.42 13.55 -8.62
N LYS A 298 2.68 13.46 -8.17
CA LYS A 298 3.81 13.24 -9.08
C LYS A 298 3.68 11.90 -9.82
N PHE A 299 3.25 10.85 -9.11
CA PHE A 299 2.97 9.56 -9.72
C PHE A 299 1.75 9.62 -10.63
N ALA A 300 0.67 10.26 -10.18
CA ALA A 300 -0.55 10.39 -10.96
C ALA A 300 -0.29 11.10 -12.30
N LYS A 301 0.41 12.23 -12.28
CA LYS A 301 0.82 12.97 -13.49
C LYS A 301 1.73 12.14 -14.40
N PHE A 302 2.70 11.43 -13.83
CA PHE A 302 3.59 10.56 -14.60
C PHE A 302 2.83 9.41 -15.26
N LEU A 303 1.97 8.70 -14.51
CA LEU A 303 1.20 7.58 -15.04
C LEU A 303 0.22 8.03 -16.13
N TYR A 304 -0.39 9.20 -15.97
CA TYR A 304 -1.24 9.78 -17.02
C TYR A 304 -0.43 10.17 -18.26
N LYS A 305 0.70 10.87 -18.10
CA LYS A 305 1.62 11.24 -19.18
C LYS A 305 2.08 10.04 -20.01
N THR A 306 2.38 8.92 -19.33
CA THR A 306 2.88 7.70 -19.99
C THR A 306 1.77 6.78 -20.50
N GLY A 307 0.49 7.15 -20.31
CA GLY A 307 -0.67 6.35 -20.72
C GLY A 307 -0.92 5.10 -19.87
N ALA A 308 -0.25 4.98 -18.71
CA ALA A 308 -0.46 3.89 -17.78
C ALA A 308 -1.81 3.99 -17.03
N ILE A 309 -2.35 5.21 -16.90
CA ILE A 309 -3.74 5.50 -16.54
C ILE A 309 -4.35 6.43 -17.60
N LYS A 310 -5.68 6.37 -17.75
CA LYS A 310 -6.42 7.16 -18.74
C LYS A 310 -7.06 8.41 -18.17
N THR A 311 -7.32 8.40 -16.86
CA THR A 311 -7.94 9.50 -16.14
C THR A 311 -6.86 10.42 -15.57
N ASN A 312 -6.93 11.72 -15.91
CA ASN A 312 -6.06 12.72 -15.30
C ASN A 312 -6.69 13.22 -14.00
N PRO A 313 -6.16 12.89 -12.81
CA PRO A 313 -6.67 13.46 -11.59
C PRO A 313 -6.30 14.95 -11.52
N GLY A 314 -7.25 15.78 -11.13
CA GLY A 314 -7.03 17.23 -10.94
C GLY A 314 -6.28 17.50 -9.63
N SER A 315 -6.56 16.70 -8.59
CA SER A 315 -6.00 16.84 -7.25
C SER A 315 -5.91 15.49 -6.55
N TRP A 316 -5.05 15.39 -5.54
CA TRP A 316 -4.99 14.22 -4.66
C TRP A 316 -6.34 13.96 -3.93
N LYS A 317 -7.19 14.97 -3.76
CA LYS A 317 -8.55 14.84 -3.17
C LYS A 317 -9.50 14.04 -4.05
N ASP A 318 -9.27 13.96 -5.36
CA ASP A 318 -10.12 13.20 -6.27
C ASP A 318 -10.09 11.69 -5.98
N TYR A 319 -8.96 11.22 -5.48
CA TYR A 319 -8.73 9.80 -5.21
C TYR A 319 -8.56 9.47 -3.72
N THR A 320 -8.94 10.37 -2.81
CA THR A 320 -8.97 10.11 -1.36
C THR A 320 -10.39 10.18 -0.81
N PHE A 321 -10.65 9.51 0.30
CA PHE A 321 -11.88 9.71 1.06
C PHE A 321 -11.87 11.09 1.74
N SER A 322 -13.06 11.64 1.98
CA SER A 322 -13.25 12.99 2.53
C SER A 322 -12.64 13.19 3.92
N GLU A 323 -12.46 12.12 4.69
CA GLU A 323 -11.85 12.11 6.02
C GLU A 323 -10.41 12.65 6.03
N LEU A 324 -9.75 12.64 4.85
CA LEU A 324 -8.41 13.19 4.68
C LEU A 324 -8.38 14.63 4.17
N HIS A 325 -9.49 15.19 3.70
CA HIS A 325 -9.47 16.44 2.92
C HIS A 325 -9.08 17.67 3.73
N GLU A 326 -9.20 17.62 5.06
CA GLU A 326 -8.75 18.69 5.96
C GLU A 326 -7.25 18.63 6.24
N GLN A 327 -6.56 17.58 5.78
CA GLN A 327 -5.11 17.42 5.96
C GLN A 327 -4.34 18.12 4.83
N PRO A 328 -3.08 18.55 5.08
CA PRO A 328 -2.24 19.21 4.07
C PRO A 328 -1.59 18.20 3.11
N GLY A 329 -2.37 17.35 2.46
CA GLY A 329 -1.89 16.34 1.51
C GLY A 329 -1.50 16.91 0.14
N SER A 330 -0.81 16.10 -0.68
CA SER A 330 -0.38 16.47 -2.03
C SER A 330 -0.14 15.25 -2.98
#